data_c19a169f20da656e59abef7143c80e53
#
_entry.id   c19a169f20da656e59abef7143c80e53
#
_cell.length_a   1.000
_cell.length_b   1.000
_cell.length_c   1.000
_cell.angle_alpha   90.00
_cell.angle_beta   90.00
_cell.angle_gamma   90.00
#
_symmetry.space_group_name_H-M   'P 1'
#
loop_
_entity.id
_entity.type
_entity.pdbx_description
1 polymer ?
#
loop_
_entity_poly.entity_id
_entity_poly.type
_entity_poly.pdbx_seq_one_letter_code
_entity_poly.pdbx_strand_id
1 'polypeptide(L)'
;MKPSHCIGFCLFGFVMTVGHHDERLIASVHAEDHDRRSRYVAPFVPTPQEVVDRMLELAEIRPGDILYDLGSGDGRIVVTAAKKYGIKAVGFEIDPALVKVSRELIKQEGVENLAEIREQDVMTLDLSPASVVTMYLYPGAVLRLRPAIRSQLKPGARVVSHNYGMGDWKPVKTERLKDSAGHTRTIYLWRIGADGKTR
;
A
#
# COMPACT_ATOMS: atom_id res chain seq x y z
N MET A 1 -47.96 26.97 -73.27
CA MET A 1 -47.37 28.14 -72.54
C MET A 1 -47.51 27.79 -71.07
N LYS A 2 -46.45 27.46 -70.42
CA LYS A 2 -46.43 26.99 -69.02
C LYS A 2 -46.18 28.15 -68.06
N PRO A 3 -46.80 28.17 -66.86
CA PRO A 3 -46.34 29.00 -65.75
C PRO A 3 -45.39 28.23 -64.84
N SER A 4 -44.33 28.90 -64.49
CA SER A 4 -43.27 28.43 -63.59
C SER A 4 -43.74 28.49 -62.12
N HIS A 5 -43.52 27.40 -61.40
CA HIS A 5 -43.70 27.34 -59.96
C HIS A 5 -42.41 27.66 -59.27
N CYS A 6 -42.36 28.72 -58.45
CA CYS A 6 -41.31 28.99 -57.50
C CYS A 6 -41.54 28.16 -56.24
N ILE A 7 -40.62 27.26 -55.96
CA ILE A 7 -40.56 26.54 -54.70
C ILE A 7 -39.63 27.31 -53.74
N GLY A 8 -40.24 27.90 -52.69
CA GLY A 8 -39.53 28.54 -51.63
C GLY A 8 -38.86 27.50 -50.73
N PHE A 9 -37.56 27.59 -50.61
CA PHE A 9 -36.75 26.78 -49.68
C PHE A 9 -36.75 27.49 -48.31
N CYS A 10 -37.54 26.97 -47.36
CA CYS A 10 -37.42 27.38 -45.94
C CYS A 10 -36.19 26.72 -45.35
N LEU A 11 -35.12 27.48 -45.12
CA LEU A 11 -34.00 27.05 -44.29
C LEU A 11 -34.47 27.08 -42.81
N PHE A 12 -34.75 25.88 -42.30
CA PHE A 12 -34.82 25.68 -40.84
C PHE A 12 -33.40 25.66 -40.29
N GLY A 13 -33.00 26.79 -39.67
CA GLY A 13 -31.76 26.85 -38.89
C GLY A 13 -31.86 25.98 -37.66
N PHE A 14 -31.18 24.81 -37.70
CA PHE A 14 -30.98 23.99 -36.53
C PHE A 14 -29.90 24.64 -35.67
N VAL A 15 -30.31 25.41 -34.68
CA VAL A 15 -29.41 25.93 -33.65
C VAL A 15 -29.05 24.73 -32.77
N MET A 16 -27.87 24.12 -33.01
CA MET A 16 -27.27 23.22 -32.04
C MET A 16 -26.93 24.04 -30.78
N THR A 17 -27.77 23.93 -29.77
CA THR A 17 -27.36 24.28 -28.41
C THR A 17 -26.25 23.31 -28.00
N VAL A 18 -25.00 23.78 -28.07
CA VAL A 18 -23.88 23.14 -27.41
C VAL A 18 -24.23 23.08 -25.92
N GLY A 19 -24.59 21.85 -25.48
CA GLY A 19 -24.90 21.62 -24.09
C GLY A 19 -23.72 22.11 -23.22
N HIS A 20 -24.04 22.97 -22.29
CA HIS A 20 -23.12 23.28 -21.19
C HIS A 20 -22.79 21.94 -20.54
N HIS A 21 -21.62 21.37 -20.87
CA HIS A 21 -21.08 20.28 -20.09
C HIS A 21 -20.96 20.81 -18.68
N ASP A 22 -21.67 20.15 -17.77
CA ASP A 22 -21.80 20.57 -16.39
C ASP A 22 -20.39 20.61 -15.76
N GLU A 23 -19.80 21.80 -15.70
CA GLU A 23 -18.47 22.05 -15.14
C GLU A 23 -18.37 21.51 -13.70
N ARG A 24 -19.50 21.37 -13.00
CA ARG A 24 -19.58 20.77 -11.67
C ARG A 24 -19.34 19.27 -11.71
N LEU A 25 -19.85 18.57 -12.72
CA LEU A 25 -19.59 17.13 -12.91
C LEU A 25 -18.12 16.89 -13.25
N ILE A 26 -17.52 17.70 -14.12
CA ILE A 26 -16.11 17.62 -14.46
C ILE A 26 -15.25 17.94 -13.22
N ALA A 27 -15.60 18.98 -12.48
CA ALA A 27 -14.90 19.34 -11.24
C ALA A 27 -15.01 18.26 -10.17
N SER A 28 -16.18 17.61 -10.01
CA SER A 28 -16.36 16.52 -9.05
C SER A 28 -15.53 15.28 -9.41
N VAL A 29 -15.50 14.89 -10.68
CA VAL A 29 -14.68 13.77 -11.16
C VAL A 29 -13.19 14.05 -10.98
N HIS A 30 -12.73 15.27 -11.23
CA HIS A 30 -11.34 15.66 -11.00
C HIS A 30 -11.00 15.73 -9.51
N ALA A 31 -11.92 16.20 -8.66
CA ALA A 31 -11.74 16.23 -7.22
C ALA A 31 -11.65 14.81 -6.62
N GLU A 32 -12.50 13.87 -7.08
CA GLU A 32 -12.47 12.48 -6.67
C GLU A 32 -11.17 11.77 -7.13
N ASP A 33 -10.70 12.03 -8.36
CA ASP A 33 -9.45 11.46 -8.87
C ASP A 33 -8.23 12.05 -8.14
N HIS A 34 -8.24 13.34 -7.81
CA HIS A 34 -7.19 13.98 -7.03
C HIS A 34 -7.17 13.47 -5.57
N ASP A 35 -8.34 13.32 -4.93
CA ASP A 35 -8.45 12.76 -3.58
C ASP A 35 -8.04 11.28 -3.57
N ARG A 36 -8.42 10.52 -4.58
CA ARG A 36 -7.99 9.13 -4.75
C ARG A 36 -6.47 9.03 -4.86
N ARG A 37 -5.81 9.85 -5.71
CA ARG A 37 -4.35 9.87 -5.86
C ARG A 37 -3.62 10.33 -4.60
N SER A 38 -4.20 11.24 -3.82
CA SER A 38 -3.62 11.72 -2.55
C SER A 38 -3.63 10.68 -1.44
N ARG A 39 -4.49 9.66 -1.53
CA ARG A 39 -4.54 8.53 -0.59
C ARG A 39 -3.42 7.52 -0.81
N TYR A 40 -2.88 7.40 -2.02
CA TYR A 40 -1.80 6.48 -2.30
C TYR A 40 -0.47 7.04 -1.79
N VAL A 41 0.06 6.43 -0.75
CA VAL A 41 1.37 6.80 -0.19
C VAL A 41 2.56 6.23 -0.96
N ALA A 42 2.29 5.33 -1.95
CA ALA A 42 3.28 4.79 -2.90
C ALA A 42 2.56 4.09 -4.07
N PRO A 43 3.10 4.09 -5.31
CA PRO A 43 2.66 3.16 -6.34
C PRO A 43 3.04 1.74 -5.95
N PHE A 44 2.26 0.77 -6.40
CA PHE A 44 2.58 -0.64 -6.16
C PHE A 44 3.87 -1.03 -6.91
N VAL A 45 4.89 -1.37 -6.13
CA VAL A 45 6.13 -1.99 -6.60
C VAL A 45 6.38 -3.22 -5.72
N PRO A 46 6.30 -4.43 -6.27
CA PRO A 46 6.44 -5.63 -5.47
C PRO A 46 7.86 -5.79 -4.92
N THR A 47 7.97 -6.13 -3.65
CA THR A 47 9.26 -6.55 -3.05
C THR A 47 9.68 -7.90 -3.65
N PRO A 48 10.89 -8.05 -4.20
CA PRO A 48 11.38 -9.35 -4.68
C PRO A 48 11.32 -10.41 -3.59
N GLN A 49 11.03 -11.68 -3.96
CA GLN A 49 10.80 -12.74 -2.97
C GLN A 49 12.00 -12.98 -2.08
N GLU A 50 13.20 -12.96 -2.62
CA GLU A 50 14.45 -13.11 -1.84
C GLU A 50 14.65 -11.97 -0.82
N VAL A 51 14.12 -10.78 -1.10
CA VAL A 51 14.11 -9.65 -0.16
C VAL A 51 13.06 -9.87 0.92
N VAL A 52 11.87 -10.35 0.56
CA VAL A 52 10.83 -10.75 1.52
C VAL A 52 11.37 -11.78 2.51
N ASP A 53 11.97 -12.84 2.00
CA ASP A 53 12.55 -13.89 2.84
C ASP A 53 13.58 -13.29 3.80
N ARG A 54 14.45 -12.43 3.28
CA ARG A 54 15.48 -11.79 4.11
C ARG A 54 14.93 -10.82 5.14
N MET A 55 13.87 -10.07 4.81
CA MET A 55 13.16 -9.19 5.75
C MET A 55 12.60 -9.99 6.94
N LEU A 56 11.95 -11.12 6.66
CA LEU A 56 11.35 -11.98 7.69
C LEU A 56 12.41 -12.68 8.55
N GLU A 57 13.51 -13.12 7.96
CA GLU A 57 14.66 -13.67 8.69
C GLU A 57 15.28 -12.61 9.62
N LEU A 58 15.45 -11.38 9.11
CA LEU A 58 16.02 -10.28 9.90
C LEU A 58 15.11 -9.87 11.06
N ALA A 59 13.78 -10.00 10.88
CA ALA A 59 12.80 -9.78 11.94
C ALA A 59 12.87 -10.83 13.05
N GLU A 60 13.59 -11.95 12.85
CA GLU A 60 13.68 -13.06 13.83
C GLU A 60 12.28 -13.49 14.29
N ILE A 61 11.44 -13.88 13.33
CA ILE A 61 10.05 -14.30 13.58
C ILE A 61 10.03 -15.45 14.58
N ARG A 62 9.12 -15.38 15.56
CA ARG A 62 8.95 -16.35 16.65
C ARG A 62 7.51 -16.87 16.71
N PRO A 63 7.29 -18.08 17.22
CA PRO A 63 5.93 -18.54 17.52
C PRO A 63 5.18 -17.54 18.40
N GLY A 64 3.93 -17.26 18.02
CA GLY A 64 3.08 -16.29 18.71
C GLY A 64 3.26 -14.82 18.26
N ASP A 65 4.18 -14.52 17.34
CA ASP A 65 4.25 -13.22 16.71
C ASP A 65 2.98 -12.89 15.92
N ILE A 66 2.68 -11.60 15.84
CA ILE A 66 1.66 -11.03 14.96
C ILE A 66 2.37 -10.04 14.04
N LEU A 67 2.37 -10.33 12.73
CA LEU A 67 2.95 -9.47 11.73
C LEU A 67 1.91 -8.53 11.13
N TYR A 68 2.22 -7.24 11.07
CA TYR A 68 1.49 -6.24 10.32
C TYR A 68 2.35 -5.76 9.13
N ASP A 69 1.80 -5.89 7.91
CA ASP A 69 2.45 -5.42 6.68
C ASP A 69 1.75 -4.15 6.18
N LEU A 70 2.45 -3.03 6.23
CA LEU A 70 1.92 -1.70 5.94
C LEU A 70 2.10 -1.35 4.46
N GLY A 71 1.01 -1.28 3.70
CA GLY A 71 1.01 -1.20 2.25
C GLY A 71 1.32 -2.57 1.65
N SER A 72 0.47 -3.56 1.96
CA SER A 72 0.77 -4.96 1.69
C SER A 72 0.75 -5.37 0.21
N GLY A 73 0.25 -4.49 -0.67
CA GLY A 73 0.24 -4.73 -2.10
C GLY A 73 -0.47 -6.04 -2.46
N ASP A 74 0.24 -6.93 -3.14
CA ASP A 74 -0.28 -8.25 -3.53
C ASP A 74 -0.30 -9.30 -2.39
N GLY A 75 0.11 -8.92 -1.17
CA GLY A 75 0.05 -9.79 0.01
C GLY A 75 1.19 -10.79 0.16
N ARG A 76 2.23 -10.74 -0.69
CA ARG A 76 3.33 -11.72 -0.68
C ARG A 76 4.06 -11.82 0.66
N ILE A 77 4.29 -10.70 1.38
CA ILE A 77 4.93 -10.72 2.70
C ILE A 77 4.04 -11.41 3.72
N VAL A 78 2.75 -11.09 3.72
CA VAL A 78 1.73 -11.68 4.61
C VAL A 78 1.64 -13.20 4.40
N VAL A 79 1.52 -13.62 3.15
CA VAL A 79 1.45 -15.05 2.78
C VAL A 79 2.73 -15.78 3.15
N THR A 80 3.89 -15.18 2.86
CA THR A 80 5.19 -15.80 3.22
C THR A 80 5.33 -15.95 4.73
N ALA A 81 4.93 -14.93 5.51
CA ALA A 81 4.99 -15.00 6.97
C ALA A 81 4.07 -16.09 7.53
N ALA A 82 2.83 -16.18 7.06
CA ALA A 82 1.88 -17.21 7.47
C ALA A 82 2.36 -18.61 7.10
N LYS A 83 2.80 -18.82 5.85
CA LYS A 83 3.17 -20.12 5.30
C LYS A 83 4.50 -20.65 5.88
N LYS A 84 5.52 -19.80 5.94
CA LYS A 84 6.88 -20.20 6.35
C LYS A 84 7.06 -20.28 7.86
N TYR A 85 6.38 -19.41 8.62
CA TYR A 85 6.58 -19.26 10.06
C TYR A 85 5.36 -19.66 10.89
N GLY A 86 4.20 -19.92 10.29
CA GLY A 86 2.99 -20.34 11.02
C GLY A 86 2.44 -19.29 11.98
N ILE A 87 2.66 -18.01 11.70
CA ILE A 87 2.21 -16.88 12.53
C ILE A 87 1.01 -16.16 11.93
N LYS A 88 0.28 -15.41 12.76
CA LYS A 88 -0.74 -14.49 12.26
C LYS A 88 -0.09 -13.34 11.52
N ALA A 89 -0.56 -13.05 10.31
CA ALA A 89 -0.08 -11.96 9.49
C ALA A 89 -1.25 -11.17 8.89
N VAL A 90 -1.26 -9.86 9.08
CA VAL A 90 -2.30 -8.95 8.59
C VAL A 90 -1.67 -7.92 7.67
N GLY A 91 -2.12 -7.87 6.43
CA GLY A 91 -1.76 -6.83 5.49
C GLY A 91 -2.79 -5.70 5.48
N PHE A 92 -2.32 -4.48 5.35
CA PHE A 92 -3.15 -3.30 5.21
C PHE A 92 -2.86 -2.67 3.85
N GLU A 93 -3.89 -2.56 3.03
CA GLU A 93 -3.80 -2.04 1.67
C GLU A 93 -4.98 -1.11 1.42
N ILE A 94 -4.76 -0.02 0.69
CA ILE A 94 -5.80 0.96 0.40
C ILE A 94 -6.38 0.79 -1.00
N ASP A 95 -5.65 0.12 -1.91
CA ASP A 95 -6.11 -0.14 -3.27
C ASP A 95 -7.05 -1.36 -3.30
N PRO A 96 -8.36 -1.19 -3.60
CA PRO A 96 -9.31 -2.30 -3.63
C PRO A 96 -8.93 -3.40 -4.63
N ALA A 97 -8.24 -3.04 -5.72
CA ALA A 97 -7.79 -4.01 -6.72
C ALA A 97 -6.67 -4.91 -6.15
N LEU A 98 -5.71 -4.32 -5.43
CA LEU A 98 -4.65 -5.07 -4.75
C LEU A 98 -5.21 -5.88 -3.57
N VAL A 99 -6.17 -5.35 -2.82
CA VAL A 99 -6.89 -6.09 -1.76
C VAL A 99 -7.55 -7.35 -2.32
N LYS A 100 -8.19 -7.26 -3.49
CA LYS A 100 -8.79 -8.42 -4.14
C LYS A 100 -7.73 -9.45 -4.55
N VAL A 101 -6.65 -9.01 -5.20
CA VAL A 101 -5.54 -9.88 -5.63
C VAL A 101 -4.89 -10.58 -4.44
N SER A 102 -4.60 -9.86 -3.38
CA SER A 102 -3.95 -10.39 -2.18
C SER A 102 -4.83 -11.40 -1.42
N ARG A 103 -6.14 -11.16 -1.34
CA ARG A 103 -7.09 -12.12 -0.76
C ARG A 103 -7.21 -13.41 -1.57
N GLU A 104 -7.15 -13.30 -2.89
CA GLU A 104 -7.13 -14.48 -3.76
C GLU A 104 -5.82 -15.26 -3.58
N LEU A 105 -4.69 -14.59 -3.48
CA LEU A 105 -3.40 -15.24 -3.19
C LEU A 105 -3.44 -15.99 -1.85
N ILE A 106 -3.98 -15.39 -0.78
CA ILE A 106 -4.15 -16.04 0.54
C ILE A 106 -4.94 -17.34 0.41
N LYS A 107 -6.04 -17.32 -0.35
CA LYS A 107 -6.88 -18.48 -0.59
C LYS A 107 -6.16 -19.56 -1.41
N GLN A 108 -5.47 -19.17 -2.48
CA GLN A 108 -4.69 -20.09 -3.33
C GLN A 108 -3.59 -20.80 -2.54
N GLU A 109 -2.98 -20.11 -1.57
CA GLU A 109 -1.92 -20.63 -0.74
C GLU A 109 -2.42 -21.37 0.52
N GLY A 110 -3.74 -21.39 0.76
CA GLY A 110 -4.40 -22.13 1.84
C GLY A 110 -4.02 -21.66 3.25
N VAL A 111 -3.83 -20.34 3.41
CA VAL A 111 -3.38 -19.75 4.68
C VAL A 111 -4.41 -18.79 5.31
N GLU A 112 -5.69 -18.89 4.94
CA GLU A 112 -6.78 -18.01 5.39
C GLU A 112 -6.97 -18.01 6.92
N ASN A 113 -6.55 -19.06 7.60
CA ASN A 113 -6.60 -19.17 9.06
C ASN A 113 -5.51 -18.35 9.78
N LEU A 114 -4.47 -17.93 9.06
CA LEU A 114 -3.32 -17.18 9.59
C LEU A 114 -3.13 -15.81 8.92
N ALA A 115 -3.54 -15.67 7.66
CA ALA A 115 -3.32 -14.48 6.85
C ALA A 115 -4.64 -13.74 6.57
N GLU A 116 -4.62 -12.42 6.71
CA GLU A 116 -5.76 -11.53 6.44
C GLU A 116 -5.29 -10.26 5.71
N ILE A 117 -6.12 -9.74 4.78
CA ILE A 117 -5.91 -8.40 4.19
C ILE A 117 -7.09 -7.51 4.53
N ARG A 118 -6.77 -6.35 5.12
CA ARG A 118 -7.72 -5.29 5.45
C ARG A 118 -7.57 -4.13 4.48
N GLU A 119 -8.70 -3.70 3.91
CA GLU A 119 -8.77 -2.47 3.14
C GLU A 119 -8.81 -1.29 4.11
N GLN A 120 -7.63 -0.69 4.35
CA GLN A 120 -7.50 0.38 5.35
C GLN A 120 -6.27 1.25 5.09
N ASP A 121 -6.42 2.55 5.34
CA ASP A 121 -5.29 3.50 5.31
C ASP A 121 -4.33 3.21 6.48
N VAL A 122 -3.07 2.97 6.14
CA VAL A 122 -2.00 2.69 7.10
C VAL A 122 -1.78 3.82 8.12
N MET A 123 -2.20 5.05 7.80
CA MET A 123 -2.08 6.19 8.70
C MET A 123 -3.09 6.20 9.85
N THR A 124 -4.11 5.33 9.81
CA THR A 124 -5.21 5.27 10.79
C THR A 124 -5.19 4.02 11.66
N LEU A 125 -4.12 3.22 11.55
CA LEU A 125 -4.04 1.92 12.21
C LEU A 125 -3.75 2.02 13.70
N ASP A 126 -4.34 1.09 14.46
CA ASP A 126 -3.81 0.69 15.77
C ASP A 126 -2.73 -0.38 15.55
N LEU A 127 -1.48 -0.02 15.85
CA LEU A 127 -0.31 -0.90 15.71
C LEU A 127 -0.05 -1.71 16.99
N SER A 128 -0.76 -1.47 18.08
CA SER A 128 -0.50 -2.07 19.39
C SER A 128 -0.57 -3.61 19.45
N PRO A 129 -1.35 -4.31 18.56
CA PRO A 129 -1.36 -5.76 18.50
C PRO A 129 -0.10 -6.37 17.85
N ALA A 130 0.62 -5.58 17.01
CA ALA A 130 1.73 -6.11 16.23
C ALA A 130 2.98 -6.32 17.10
N SER A 131 3.66 -7.44 16.90
CA SER A 131 5.01 -7.68 17.41
C SER A 131 6.07 -7.55 16.31
N VAL A 132 5.65 -7.62 15.04
CA VAL A 132 6.47 -7.38 13.86
C VAL A 132 5.72 -6.46 12.92
N VAL A 133 6.40 -5.45 12.40
CA VAL A 133 5.89 -4.57 11.36
C VAL A 133 6.83 -4.62 10.16
N THR A 134 6.27 -4.85 8.98
CA THR A 134 6.97 -4.75 7.69
C THR A 134 6.41 -3.62 6.86
N MET A 135 7.25 -3.01 6.00
CA MET A 135 6.80 -1.97 5.09
C MET A 135 7.75 -1.78 3.90
N TYR A 136 7.17 -1.42 2.75
CA TYR A 136 7.87 -0.86 1.60
C TYR A 136 7.10 0.34 1.08
N LEU A 137 7.28 1.47 1.75
CA LEU A 137 6.56 2.72 1.48
C LEU A 137 7.55 3.84 1.18
N TYR A 138 7.11 4.88 0.47
CA TYR A 138 7.95 6.05 0.20
C TYR A 138 8.42 6.75 1.48
N PRO A 139 9.57 7.45 1.44
CA PRO A 139 10.18 8.09 2.61
C PRO A 139 9.21 8.98 3.39
N GLY A 140 8.37 9.75 2.69
CA GLY A 140 7.37 10.61 3.34
C GLY A 140 6.35 9.85 4.17
N ALA A 141 5.87 8.68 3.68
CA ALA A 141 4.95 7.83 4.41
C ALA A 141 5.63 7.17 5.63
N VAL A 142 6.83 6.65 5.44
CA VAL A 142 7.62 6.04 6.53
C VAL A 142 7.86 7.04 7.66
N LEU A 143 8.21 8.30 7.33
CA LEU A 143 8.40 9.35 8.33
C LEU A 143 7.10 9.74 9.04
N ARG A 144 5.96 9.76 8.36
CA ARG A 144 4.63 10.01 8.96
C ARG A 144 4.19 8.89 9.91
N LEU A 145 4.52 7.64 9.61
CA LEU A 145 4.20 6.48 10.46
C LEU A 145 5.09 6.39 11.70
N ARG A 146 6.29 6.97 11.69
CA ARG A 146 7.27 6.87 12.78
C ARG A 146 6.72 7.23 14.17
N PRO A 147 5.92 8.30 14.38
CA PRO A 147 5.35 8.60 15.69
C PRO A 147 4.44 7.49 16.21
N ALA A 148 3.54 6.95 15.38
CA ALA A 148 2.64 5.87 15.74
C ALA A 148 3.42 4.57 16.06
N ILE A 149 4.40 4.22 15.24
CA ILE A 149 5.29 3.07 15.45
C ILE A 149 5.97 3.17 16.84
N ARG A 150 6.48 4.34 17.20
CA ARG A 150 7.19 4.54 18.48
C ARG A 150 6.28 4.55 19.69
N SER A 151 5.06 5.03 19.56
CA SER A 151 4.13 5.19 20.69
C SER A 151 3.24 3.98 20.92
N GLN A 152 2.92 3.23 19.87
CA GLN A 152 1.93 2.15 19.95
C GLN A 152 2.56 0.76 20.07
N LEU A 153 3.73 0.54 19.44
CA LEU A 153 4.38 -0.76 19.49
C LEU A 153 4.99 -1.04 20.88
N LYS A 154 4.82 -2.28 21.32
CA LYS A 154 5.35 -2.75 22.60
C LYS A 154 6.87 -2.87 22.56
N PRO A 155 7.56 -2.73 23.72
CA PRO A 155 8.98 -3.06 23.84
C PRO A 155 9.28 -4.46 23.32
N GLY A 156 10.36 -4.58 22.53
CA GLY A 156 10.75 -5.81 21.86
C GLY A 156 10.14 -6.03 20.49
N ALA A 157 9.15 -5.23 20.09
CA ALA A 157 8.64 -5.28 18.72
C ALA A 157 9.72 -4.95 17.69
N ARG A 158 9.62 -5.57 16.51
CA ARG A 158 10.57 -5.43 15.42
C ARG A 158 9.90 -4.72 14.26
N VAL A 159 10.60 -3.75 13.66
CA VAL A 159 10.14 -3.03 12.47
C VAL A 159 11.17 -3.21 11.37
N VAL A 160 10.73 -3.71 10.23
CA VAL A 160 11.58 -3.95 9.07
C VAL A 160 11.09 -3.14 7.88
N SER A 161 11.97 -2.33 7.32
CA SER A 161 11.65 -1.50 6.14
C SER A 161 12.56 -1.85 4.98
N HIS A 162 11.96 -1.98 3.80
CA HIS A 162 12.66 -2.16 2.54
C HIS A 162 13.00 -0.80 1.94
N ASN A 163 14.27 -0.60 1.57
CA ASN A 163 14.88 0.55 0.89
C ASN A 163 14.85 1.89 1.64
N TYR A 164 13.89 2.16 2.51
CA TYR A 164 13.72 3.48 3.11
C TYR A 164 13.83 3.45 4.63
N GLY A 165 14.64 4.36 5.17
CA GLY A 165 14.87 4.52 6.60
C GLY A 165 13.89 5.51 7.24
N MET A 166 13.93 5.61 8.57
CA MET A 166 13.07 6.50 9.38
C MET A 166 13.78 7.81 9.78
N GLY A 167 14.52 8.42 8.84
CA GLY A 167 15.23 9.68 9.08
C GLY A 167 16.37 9.53 10.10
N ASP A 168 16.35 10.34 11.14
CA ASP A 168 17.33 10.34 12.23
C ASP A 168 17.18 9.16 13.21
N TRP A 169 16.09 8.40 13.14
CA TRP A 169 15.92 7.20 13.96
C TRP A 169 16.78 6.05 13.44
N LYS A 170 17.93 5.86 14.09
CA LYS A 170 18.92 4.88 13.64
C LYS A 170 18.40 3.45 13.77
N PRO A 171 18.54 2.62 12.72
CA PRO A 171 18.24 1.19 12.79
C PRO A 171 19.28 0.46 13.65
N VAL A 172 18.89 -0.65 14.28
CA VAL A 172 19.83 -1.57 14.96
C VAL A 172 20.64 -2.39 13.98
N LYS A 173 20.10 -2.61 12.77
CA LYS A 173 20.81 -3.28 11.68
C LYS A 173 20.38 -2.69 10.33
N THR A 174 21.35 -2.57 9.46
CA THR A 174 21.15 -2.24 8.03
C THR A 174 21.87 -3.33 7.22
N GLU A 175 21.15 -3.89 6.28
CA GLU A 175 21.68 -4.93 5.39
C GLU A 175 21.46 -4.56 3.94
N ARG A 176 22.42 -4.86 3.08
CA ARG A 176 22.33 -4.66 1.64
C ARG A 176 22.53 -5.99 0.95
N LEU A 177 21.64 -6.30 0.00
CA LEU A 177 21.73 -7.49 -0.83
C LEU A 177 21.43 -7.10 -2.29
N LYS A 178 21.88 -7.95 -3.21
CA LYS A 178 21.44 -7.86 -4.59
C LYS A 178 20.26 -8.77 -4.82
N ASP A 179 19.21 -8.26 -5.47
CA ASP A 179 18.13 -9.11 -5.94
C ASP A 179 18.53 -9.91 -7.19
N SER A 180 17.67 -10.82 -7.61
CA SER A 180 17.90 -11.69 -8.78
C SER A 180 18.07 -10.90 -10.09
N ALA A 181 17.57 -9.67 -10.15
CA ALA A 181 17.76 -8.75 -11.27
C ALA A 181 19.05 -7.92 -11.16
N GLY A 182 19.87 -8.12 -10.10
CA GLY A 182 21.13 -7.41 -9.86
C GLY A 182 21.00 -6.04 -9.21
N HIS A 183 19.79 -5.60 -8.84
CA HIS A 183 19.61 -4.32 -8.15
C HIS A 183 19.98 -4.45 -6.67
N THR A 184 20.63 -3.42 -6.14
CA THR A 184 20.92 -3.36 -4.70
C THR A 184 19.66 -2.97 -3.94
N ARG A 185 19.29 -3.79 -2.95
CA ARG A 185 18.20 -3.56 -2.02
C ARG A 185 18.78 -3.35 -0.62
N THR A 186 18.15 -2.46 0.13
CA THR A 186 18.55 -2.18 1.51
C THR A 186 17.42 -2.56 2.45
N ILE A 187 17.74 -3.29 3.52
CA ILE A 187 16.78 -3.65 4.56
C ILE A 187 17.23 -3.00 5.85
N TYR A 188 16.32 -2.36 6.53
CA TYR A 188 16.54 -1.72 7.82
C TYR A 188 15.73 -2.43 8.90
N LEU A 189 16.34 -2.67 10.06
CA LEU A 189 15.68 -3.24 11.23
C LEU A 189 15.76 -2.25 12.40
N TRP A 190 14.62 -2.02 13.05
CA TRP A 190 14.52 -1.38 14.36
C TRP A 190 13.94 -2.35 15.38
N ARG A 191 14.37 -2.23 16.63
CA ARG A 191 13.76 -2.90 17.79
C ARG A 191 13.25 -1.84 18.74
N ILE A 192 12.00 -1.96 19.17
CA ILE A 192 11.40 -1.00 20.09
C ILE A 192 11.95 -1.24 21.50
N GLY A 193 12.59 -0.23 22.07
CA GLY A 193 13.07 -0.25 23.46
C GLY A 193 11.95 0.09 24.45
N ALA A 194 12.24 -0.07 25.74
CA ALA A 194 11.30 0.25 26.82
C ALA A 194 10.90 1.74 26.88
N ASP A 195 11.75 2.61 26.34
CA ASP A 195 11.55 4.05 26.22
C ASP A 195 11.00 4.51 24.85
N GLY A 196 10.55 3.57 24.01
CA GLY A 196 10.13 3.83 22.63
C GLY A 196 11.27 4.22 21.69
N LYS A 197 12.54 4.11 22.15
CA LYS A 197 13.73 4.27 21.31
C LYS A 197 14.26 2.93 20.86
N THR A 198 15.11 2.96 19.84
CA THR A 198 15.82 1.75 19.38
C THR A 198 16.87 1.31 20.39
N ARG A 199 16.98 0.04 20.63
CA ARG A 199 18.12 -0.59 21.32
C ARG A 199 18.87 -1.47 20.36
#